data_3db15450278a9bf5456d56f4cbc25e9c
#
_entry.id   3db15450278a9bf5456d56f4cbc25e9c
#
_cell.length_a   1.000
_cell.length_b   1.000
_cell.length_c   1.000
_cell.angle_alpha   90.00
_cell.angle_beta   90.00
_cell.angle_gamma   90.00
#
_symmetry.space_group_name_H-M   'P 1'
#
loop_
_entity.id
_entity.type
_entity.pdbx_description
1 polymer ?
#
loop_
_entity_poly.entity_id
_entity_poly.type
_entity_poly.pdbx_seq_one_letter_code
_entity_poly.pdbx_strand_id
1 'polypeptide(L)'
;MPELTPQQMKVLERLFAAGFRPIASPPYESALCVRRGECAALLAPVANAGLHLLAAPTYIVDGNLSVKLRRGKDEVFVWKKKEIEATPERLQELATFRQDLTAILEEATPQ
;
A
#
# COMPACT_ATOMS: atom_id res chain seq x y z
N MET A 1 -4.78 -12.22 -9.31
CA MET A 1 -3.61 -11.34 -9.34
C MET A 1 -3.24 -11.07 -10.79
N PRO A 2 -2.88 -9.83 -11.15
CA PRO A 2 -2.51 -9.54 -12.54
C PRO A 2 -1.24 -10.28 -12.95
N GLU A 3 -1.13 -10.53 -14.25
CA GLU A 3 0.05 -11.15 -14.81
C GLU A 3 1.21 -10.15 -14.83
N LEU A 4 2.37 -10.56 -14.33
CA LEU A 4 3.52 -9.67 -14.17
C LEU A 4 4.66 -10.07 -15.10
N THR A 5 5.37 -9.05 -15.62
CA THR A 5 6.60 -9.28 -16.38
C THR A 5 7.72 -9.69 -15.42
N PRO A 6 8.84 -10.28 -15.97
CA PRO A 6 9.99 -10.58 -15.12
C PRO A 6 10.52 -9.36 -14.36
N GLN A 7 10.49 -8.18 -14.95
CA GLN A 7 10.92 -6.94 -14.31
C GLN A 7 10.01 -6.61 -13.12
N GLN A 8 8.71 -6.73 -13.31
CA GLN A 8 7.72 -6.48 -12.26
C GLN A 8 7.85 -7.50 -11.13
N MET A 9 8.14 -8.76 -11.46
CA MET A 9 8.38 -9.79 -10.46
C MET A 9 9.61 -9.48 -9.61
N LYS A 10 10.66 -8.90 -10.19
CA LYS A 10 11.85 -8.49 -9.43
C LYS A 10 11.53 -7.39 -8.45
N VAL A 11 10.67 -6.44 -8.84
CA VAL A 11 10.22 -5.38 -7.93
C VAL A 11 9.47 -6.00 -6.76
N LEU A 12 8.59 -6.96 -7.05
CA LEU A 12 7.81 -7.64 -6.01
C LEU A 12 8.71 -8.41 -5.06
N GLU A 13 9.75 -9.09 -5.58
CA GLU A 13 10.73 -9.78 -4.74
C GLU A 13 11.45 -8.83 -3.79
N ARG A 14 11.80 -7.64 -4.26
CA ARG A 14 12.43 -6.62 -3.41
C ARG A 14 11.50 -6.17 -2.30
N LEU A 15 10.22 -6.01 -2.63
CA LEU A 15 9.21 -5.67 -1.63
C LEU A 15 9.10 -6.75 -0.56
N PHE A 16 9.08 -8.02 -0.97
CA PHE A 16 9.03 -9.14 -0.03
C PHE A 16 10.27 -9.16 0.87
N ALA A 17 11.44 -8.89 0.30
CA ALA A 17 12.68 -8.83 1.08
C ALA A 17 12.67 -7.71 2.12
N ALA A 18 11.92 -6.62 1.85
CA ALA A 18 11.78 -5.50 2.77
C ALA A 18 10.64 -5.68 3.78
N GLY A 19 9.98 -6.83 3.78
CA GLY A 19 8.93 -7.14 4.75
C GLY A 19 7.51 -6.90 4.26
N PHE A 20 7.34 -6.39 3.05
CA PHE A 20 5.99 -6.25 2.47
C PHE A 20 5.46 -7.62 2.08
N ARG A 21 4.16 -7.83 2.25
CA ARG A 21 3.51 -9.10 1.93
C ARG A 21 2.27 -8.87 1.08
N PRO A 22 1.98 -9.76 0.12
CA PRO A 22 0.75 -9.63 -0.66
C PRO A 22 -0.46 -10.00 0.19
N ILE A 23 -1.56 -9.30 -0.03
CA ILE A 23 -2.84 -9.66 0.58
C ILE A 23 -3.92 -9.65 -0.49
N ALA A 24 -4.92 -10.50 -0.31
CA ALA A 24 -6.09 -10.51 -1.18
C ALA A 24 -6.99 -9.33 -0.80
N SER A 25 -7.43 -8.57 -1.78
CA SER A 25 -8.26 -7.40 -1.54
C SER A 25 -9.31 -7.25 -2.63
N PRO A 26 -10.35 -8.10 -2.63
CA PRO A 26 -11.46 -7.87 -3.55
C PRO A 26 -12.10 -6.52 -3.26
N PRO A 27 -12.58 -5.77 -4.25
CA PRO A 27 -12.71 -6.14 -5.65
C PRO A 27 -11.53 -5.74 -6.56
N TYR A 28 -10.35 -5.52 -6.01
CA TYR A 28 -9.20 -4.99 -6.76
C TYR A 28 -8.45 -6.11 -7.49
N GLU A 29 -9.13 -6.84 -8.35
CA GLU A 29 -8.56 -7.99 -9.07
C GLU A 29 -7.44 -7.61 -10.04
N SER A 30 -7.47 -6.38 -10.55
CA SER A 30 -6.45 -5.88 -11.48
C SER A 30 -5.27 -5.22 -10.78
N ALA A 31 -5.26 -5.22 -9.46
CA ALA A 31 -4.22 -4.56 -8.67
C ALA A 31 -3.58 -5.54 -7.70
N LEU A 32 -2.35 -5.23 -7.29
CA LEU A 32 -1.66 -5.92 -6.23
C LEU A 32 -1.85 -5.14 -4.94
N CYS A 33 -2.20 -5.83 -3.87
CA CYS A 33 -2.26 -5.20 -2.56
C CYS A 33 -1.13 -5.75 -1.71
N VAL A 34 -0.30 -4.86 -1.16
CA VAL A 34 0.80 -5.25 -0.28
C VAL A 34 0.63 -4.58 1.08
N ARG A 35 1.03 -5.28 2.12
CA ARG A 35 0.97 -4.75 3.49
C ARG A 35 2.29 -4.98 4.21
N ARG A 36 2.55 -4.13 5.20
CA ARG A 36 3.61 -4.32 6.19
C ARG A 36 3.08 -3.73 7.50
N GLY A 37 3.00 -4.57 8.56
CA GLY A 37 2.34 -4.15 9.79
C GLY A 37 0.86 -3.90 9.53
N GLU A 38 0.38 -2.74 9.95
CA GLU A 38 -1.02 -2.34 9.77
C GLU A 38 -1.22 -1.40 8.57
N CYS A 39 -0.19 -1.20 7.75
CA CYS A 39 -0.28 -0.33 6.58
C CYS A 39 -0.34 -1.16 5.30
N ALA A 40 -1.05 -0.65 4.30
CA ALA A 40 -1.21 -1.33 3.02
C ALA A 40 -1.30 -0.34 1.86
N ALA A 41 -1.01 -0.83 0.67
CA ALA A 41 -1.08 -0.03 -0.54
C ALA A 41 -1.51 -0.88 -1.73
N LEU A 42 -2.15 -0.24 -2.69
CA LEU A 42 -2.51 -0.85 -3.96
C LEU A 42 -1.49 -0.46 -5.02
N LEU A 43 -1.00 -1.46 -5.73
CA LEU A 43 -0.03 -1.28 -6.80
C LEU A 43 -0.60 -1.82 -8.10
N ALA A 44 -0.19 -1.22 -9.21
CA ALA A 44 -0.55 -1.72 -10.54
C ALA A 44 0.70 -1.84 -11.41
N PRO A 45 0.75 -2.85 -12.29
CA PRO A 45 1.84 -2.94 -13.26
C PRO A 45 1.72 -1.83 -14.31
N VAL A 46 2.87 -1.30 -14.70
CA VAL A 46 2.96 -0.29 -15.76
C VAL A 46 3.56 -0.96 -17.00
N ALA A 47 2.94 -0.76 -18.15
CA ALA A 47 3.43 -1.35 -19.39
C ALA A 47 4.88 -0.89 -19.65
N ASN A 48 5.78 -1.86 -19.87
CA ASN A 48 7.20 -1.63 -20.11
C ASN A 48 7.94 -0.94 -18.97
N ALA A 49 7.38 -1.04 -17.75
CA ALA A 49 7.99 -0.47 -16.54
C ALA A 49 7.72 -1.38 -15.36
N GLY A 50 8.00 -0.90 -14.15
CA GLY A 50 7.78 -1.65 -12.94
C GLY A 50 6.35 -1.55 -12.42
N LEU A 51 6.23 -1.35 -11.12
CA LEU A 51 4.94 -1.19 -10.44
C LEU A 51 4.79 0.25 -9.97
N HIS A 52 3.57 0.74 -9.88
CA HIS A 52 3.32 2.07 -9.33
C HIS A 52 2.15 2.06 -8.36
N LEU A 53 2.11 3.08 -7.50
CA LEU A 53 1.01 3.26 -6.56
C LEU A 53 -0.24 3.73 -7.28
N LEU A 54 -1.36 3.05 -7.04
CA LEU A 54 -2.66 3.47 -7.57
C LEU A 54 -3.27 4.59 -6.73
N ALA A 55 -2.98 4.57 -5.43
CA ALA A 55 -3.50 5.56 -4.50
C ALA A 55 -2.54 5.67 -3.32
N ALA A 56 -2.72 6.69 -2.49
CA ALA A 56 -1.91 6.84 -1.28
C ALA A 56 -2.08 5.63 -0.38
N PRO A 57 -0.99 5.16 0.27
CA PRO A 57 -1.10 4.08 1.25
C PRO A 57 -2.07 4.41 2.36
N THR A 58 -2.67 3.40 2.97
CA THR A 58 -3.64 3.58 4.02
C THR A 58 -3.42 2.59 5.15
N TYR A 59 -4.05 2.84 6.29
CA TYR A 59 -4.01 1.97 7.45
C TYR A 59 -5.09 0.89 7.30
N ILE A 60 -4.83 -0.30 7.82
CA ILE A 60 -5.78 -1.41 7.76
C ILE A 60 -6.73 -1.32 8.96
N VAL A 61 -8.02 -1.32 8.69
CA VAL A 61 -9.08 -1.31 9.70
C VAL A 61 -9.97 -2.53 9.48
N ASP A 62 -10.15 -3.32 10.52
CA ASP A 62 -10.98 -4.54 10.45
C ASP A 62 -10.57 -5.46 9.29
N GLY A 63 -9.25 -5.56 9.05
CA GLY A 63 -8.71 -6.40 7.98
C GLY A 63 -8.88 -5.85 6.57
N ASN A 64 -9.33 -4.60 6.42
CA ASN A 64 -9.62 -3.98 5.14
C ASN A 64 -8.90 -2.65 4.97
N LEU A 65 -8.73 -2.24 3.72
CA LEU A 65 -8.16 -0.92 3.41
C LEU A 65 -9.14 0.17 3.85
N SER A 66 -8.65 1.07 4.68
CA SER A 66 -9.46 2.16 5.20
C SER A 66 -9.34 3.43 4.35
N VAL A 67 -10.18 4.40 4.66
CA VAL A 67 -10.10 5.74 4.08
C VAL A 67 -9.79 6.71 5.23
N LYS A 68 -8.82 7.60 5.01
CA LYS A 68 -8.49 8.63 5.99
C LYS A 68 -9.44 9.80 5.81
N LEU A 69 -10.16 10.13 6.87
CA LEU A 69 -11.12 11.25 6.88
C LEU A 69 -10.80 12.20 8.02
N ARG A 70 -11.22 13.46 7.85
CA ARG A 70 -11.11 14.45 8.90
C ARG A 70 -12.43 14.54 9.65
N ARG A 71 -12.35 14.43 10.98
CA ARG A 71 -13.48 14.57 11.89
C ARG A 71 -13.20 15.74 12.81
N GLY A 72 -13.71 16.94 12.46
CA GLY A 72 -13.40 18.14 13.23
C GLY A 72 -11.91 18.46 13.16
N LYS A 73 -11.23 18.45 14.30
CA LYS A 73 -9.79 18.69 14.39
C LYS A 73 -8.96 17.41 14.24
N ASP A 74 -9.61 16.26 14.29
CA ASP A 74 -8.92 14.97 14.29
C ASP A 74 -9.02 14.27 12.94
N GLU A 75 -8.07 13.39 12.68
CA GLU A 75 -8.11 12.51 11.53
C GLU A 75 -8.39 11.10 11.99
N VAL A 76 -9.15 10.34 11.18
CA VAL A 76 -9.52 8.96 11.49
C VAL A 76 -9.37 8.10 10.25
N PHE A 77 -9.15 6.80 10.48
CA PHE A 77 -9.18 5.78 9.43
C PHE A 77 -10.52 5.05 9.55
N VAL A 78 -11.26 5.01 8.45
CA VAL A 78 -12.64 4.50 8.44
C VAL A 78 -12.79 3.37 7.44
N TRP A 79 -13.43 2.29 7.86
CA TRP A 79 -13.89 1.21 6.99
C TRP A 79 -15.31 0.86 7.41
N LYS A 80 -16.29 1.19 6.54
CA LYS A 80 -17.73 1.00 6.84
C LYS A 80 -18.08 1.70 8.15
N LYS A 81 -18.52 0.94 9.16
CA LYS A 81 -18.89 1.49 10.46
C LYS A 81 -17.75 1.45 11.48
N LYS A 82 -16.59 0.90 11.08
CA LYS A 82 -15.41 0.85 11.94
C LYS A 82 -14.56 2.09 11.74
N GLU A 83 -14.06 2.63 12.82
CA GLU A 83 -13.30 3.86 12.80
C GLU A 83 -12.22 3.79 13.87
N ILE A 84 -10.98 4.14 13.50
CA ILE A 84 -9.89 4.24 14.47
C ILE A 84 -9.22 5.60 14.32
N GLU A 85 -8.70 6.10 15.43
CA GLU A 85 -8.04 7.39 15.47
C GLU A 85 -6.73 7.34 14.70
N ALA A 86 -6.45 8.35 13.88
CA ALA A 86 -5.17 8.50 13.18
C ALA A 86 -4.18 9.19 14.12
N THR A 87 -3.68 8.44 15.11
CA THR A 87 -2.73 8.96 16.09
C THR A 87 -1.43 9.37 15.41
N PRO A 88 -0.62 10.25 16.06
CA PRO A 88 0.70 10.59 15.52
C PRO A 88 1.56 9.36 15.23
N GLU A 89 1.50 8.32 16.08
CA GLU A 89 2.25 7.09 15.88
C GLU A 89 1.78 6.34 14.64
N ARG A 90 0.47 6.26 14.42
CA ARG A 90 -0.10 5.61 13.24
C ARG A 90 0.23 6.38 11.96
N LEU A 91 0.15 7.69 12.02
CA LEU A 91 0.51 8.54 10.87
C LEU A 91 1.98 8.43 10.54
N GLN A 92 2.85 8.34 11.55
CA GLN A 92 4.28 8.16 11.35
C GLN A 92 4.58 6.78 10.76
N GLU A 93 3.91 5.74 11.24
CA GLU A 93 4.05 4.39 10.68
C GLU A 93 3.66 4.37 9.21
N LEU A 94 2.58 5.04 8.87
CA LEU A 94 2.10 5.13 7.49
C LEU A 94 3.08 5.91 6.61
N ALA A 95 3.64 7.00 7.13
CA ALA A 95 4.63 7.81 6.41
C ALA A 95 5.89 6.99 6.14
N THR A 96 6.37 6.23 7.12
CA THR A 96 7.53 5.36 6.96
C THR A 96 7.26 4.26 5.94
N PHE A 97 6.08 3.65 6.01
CA PHE A 97 5.64 2.64 5.04
C PHE A 97 5.69 3.21 3.62
N ARG A 98 5.11 4.39 3.42
CA ARG A 98 5.07 5.04 2.12
C ARG A 98 6.47 5.36 1.61
N GLN A 99 7.32 5.89 2.49
CA GLN A 99 8.69 6.25 2.14
C GLN A 99 9.49 5.03 1.69
N ASP A 100 9.42 3.94 2.44
CA ASP A 100 10.13 2.71 2.12
C ASP A 100 9.60 2.09 0.83
N LEU A 101 8.28 2.07 0.66
CA LEU A 101 7.63 1.52 -0.52
C LEU A 101 8.03 2.31 -1.77
N THR A 102 7.91 3.63 -1.74
CA THR A 102 8.23 4.46 -2.92
C THR A 102 9.71 4.39 -3.26
N ALA A 103 10.59 4.30 -2.27
CA ALA A 103 12.03 4.15 -2.51
C ALA A 103 12.32 2.87 -3.30
N ILE A 104 11.66 1.76 -2.95
CA ILE A 104 11.85 0.49 -3.65
C ILE A 104 11.28 0.58 -5.06
N LEU A 105 10.09 1.16 -5.22
CA LEU A 105 9.45 1.30 -6.53
C LEU A 105 10.28 2.17 -7.47
N GLU A 106 10.81 3.29 -6.97
CA GLU A 106 11.63 4.20 -7.77
C GLU A 106 12.99 3.59 -8.13
N GLU A 107 13.63 2.94 -7.17
CA GLU A 107 14.92 2.30 -7.38
C GLU A 107 14.85 1.17 -8.40
N ALA A 108 13.76 0.40 -8.37
CA ALA A 108 13.58 -0.77 -9.22
C ALA A 108 13.00 -0.44 -10.60
N THR A 109 12.58 0.82 -10.84
CA THR A 109 12.02 1.24 -12.11
C THR A 109 13.09 1.99 -12.89
N PRO A 110 13.64 1.40 -13.96
CA PRO A 110 14.63 2.10 -14.79
C PRO A 110 13.98 3.28 -15.52
N GLN A 111 14.69 4.36 -15.56
CA GLN A 111 14.24 5.55 -16.27
C GLN A 111 14.67 5.51 -17.73
#